data_36d2af37aa111ae02edaffd9028c6d7d
#
_entry.id   36d2af37aa111ae02edaffd9028c6d7d
#
_cell.length_a   1.000
_cell.length_b   1.000
_cell.length_c   1.000
_cell.angle_alpha   90.00
_cell.angle_beta   90.00
_cell.angle_gamma   90.00
#
_symmetry.space_group_name_H-M   'P 1'
#
loop_
_entity.id
_entity.type
_entity.pdbx_description
1 polymer ?
#
loop_
_entity_poly.entity_id
_entity_poly.type
_entity_poly.pdbx_seq_one_letter_code
_entity_poly.pdbx_strand_id
1 'polypeptide(L)'
;MLRIEIVSDKPDQLGEGPLWDVREQRLYWIDSYGPAIHSTNAVGGDRKRWNVPEPIGSMALRERGGAILSLRDGFYTFDFESGAAQRIHETQAGELRPRMNDGKVDRQGRFVAGSMDFEESDPVGKLFRLDTDLSIHLLDDGIICSNGPCWSPDGRTLYFADTGKRVIWAYDYDTVTGNVRSRRVFTSFENQRGLPDGATVDAEGYVWSVEVYSGRLIRFDPSGVVDRIVGMPVNSTTSLIFGGPDLDIAYVTSMARPHGYRYHREREAGFVFAVRGLGVRGIEEPRFKG
;
A
#
# COMPACT_ATOMS: atom_id res chain seq x y z
N MET A 1 -6.09 -8.06 -24.61
CA MET A 1 -7.29 -8.60 -23.92
C MET A 1 -6.96 -8.66 -22.43
N LEU A 2 -7.86 -8.20 -21.57
CA LEU A 2 -7.70 -8.24 -20.12
C LEU A 2 -7.66 -9.69 -19.63
N ARG A 3 -6.72 -10.03 -18.76
CA ARG A 3 -6.56 -11.36 -18.15
C ARG A 3 -6.17 -11.20 -16.69
N ILE A 4 -6.84 -11.95 -15.81
CA ILE A 4 -6.60 -11.96 -14.37
C ILE A 4 -6.22 -13.38 -13.97
N GLU A 5 -5.09 -13.53 -13.26
CA GLU A 5 -4.52 -14.81 -12.86
C GLU A 5 -4.08 -14.73 -11.40
N ILE A 6 -4.21 -15.83 -10.65
CA ILE A 6 -3.68 -15.94 -9.28
C ILE A 6 -2.17 -16.22 -9.36
N VAL A 7 -1.38 -15.51 -8.53
CA VAL A 7 0.07 -15.67 -8.43
C VAL A 7 0.56 -16.11 -7.04
N SER A 8 -0.27 -16.04 -6.01
CA SER A 8 0.01 -16.63 -4.70
C SER A 8 -0.48 -18.10 -4.65
N ASP A 9 0.00 -18.88 -3.67
CA ASP A 9 -0.38 -20.30 -3.50
C ASP A 9 -1.38 -20.53 -2.38
N LYS A 10 -1.52 -19.57 -1.49
CA LYS A 10 -2.41 -19.62 -0.33
C LYS A 10 -3.08 -18.27 -0.14
N PRO A 11 -4.27 -18.25 0.47
CA PRO A 11 -4.91 -17.01 0.83
C PRO A 11 -4.25 -16.40 2.07
N ASP A 12 -4.06 -15.08 2.04
CA ASP A 12 -3.65 -14.27 3.17
C ASP A 12 -4.87 -13.88 4.01
N GLN A 13 -4.70 -13.71 5.31
CA GLN A 13 -5.76 -13.17 6.17
C GLN A 13 -6.10 -11.74 5.73
N LEU A 14 -5.06 -10.91 5.54
CA LEU A 14 -5.14 -9.56 5.00
C LEU A 14 -3.89 -9.32 4.15
N GLY A 15 -3.95 -9.73 2.88
CA GLY A 15 -2.90 -9.44 1.91
C GLY A 15 -2.87 -7.95 1.61
N GLU A 16 -1.68 -7.31 1.73
CA GLU A 16 -1.50 -5.87 1.62
C GLU A 16 -0.15 -5.48 1.04
N GLY A 17 0.03 -4.18 0.77
CA GLY A 17 1.28 -3.55 0.46
C GLY A 17 2.09 -4.25 -0.64
N PRO A 18 1.52 -4.56 -1.83
CA PRO A 18 2.27 -5.19 -2.90
C PRO A 18 3.36 -4.23 -3.38
N LEU A 19 4.55 -4.77 -3.60
CA LEU A 19 5.74 -4.05 -4.03
C LEU A 19 6.46 -4.87 -5.11
N TRP A 20 6.73 -4.26 -6.26
CA TRP A 20 7.55 -4.86 -7.30
C TRP A 20 8.99 -4.35 -7.24
N ASP A 21 9.94 -5.25 -7.07
CA ASP A 21 11.36 -4.93 -7.16
C ASP A 21 11.89 -5.18 -8.58
N VAL A 22 12.25 -4.10 -9.26
CA VAL A 22 12.78 -4.15 -10.63
C VAL A 22 14.16 -4.80 -10.70
N ARG A 23 14.96 -4.70 -9.62
CA ARG A 23 16.32 -5.25 -9.59
C ARG A 23 16.32 -6.77 -9.49
N GLU A 24 15.47 -7.32 -8.64
CA GLU A 24 15.35 -8.76 -8.42
C GLU A 24 14.29 -9.40 -9.31
N GLN A 25 13.48 -8.60 -10.02
CA GLN A 25 12.31 -9.05 -10.80
C GLN A 25 11.35 -9.89 -9.94
N ARG A 26 11.04 -9.37 -8.74
CA ARG A 26 10.24 -10.05 -7.72
C ARG A 26 9.09 -9.19 -7.22
N LEU A 27 7.96 -9.84 -7.01
CA LEU A 27 6.84 -9.31 -6.26
C LEU A 27 7.03 -9.63 -4.78
N TYR A 28 6.86 -8.62 -3.94
CA TYR A 28 6.73 -8.73 -2.49
C TYR A 28 5.34 -8.26 -2.08
N TRP A 29 4.82 -8.80 -0.99
CA TRP A 29 3.61 -8.33 -0.32
C TRP A 29 3.62 -8.79 1.13
N ILE A 30 2.68 -8.29 1.92
CA ILE A 30 2.54 -8.66 3.34
C ILE A 30 1.20 -9.34 3.60
N ASP A 31 1.15 -10.22 4.60
CA ASP A 31 -0.08 -10.60 5.29
C ASP A 31 -0.11 -9.86 6.63
N SER A 32 -0.94 -8.80 6.72
CA SER A 32 -0.98 -7.92 7.89
C SER A 32 -1.37 -8.64 9.17
N TYR A 33 -2.29 -9.60 9.11
CA TYR A 33 -2.77 -10.35 10.28
C TYR A 33 -2.24 -11.78 10.37
N GLY A 34 -1.68 -12.32 9.31
CA GLY A 34 -0.87 -13.54 9.32
C GLY A 34 0.63 -13.26 9.49
N PRO A 35 1.05 -12.30 10.32
CA PRO A 35 2.26 -11.47 10.33
C PRO A 35 3.40 -12.05 9.51
N ALA A 36 3.42 -11.73 8.21
CA ALA A 36 4.41 -12.26 7.28
C ALA A 36 4.71 -11.31 6.11
N ILE A 37 5.92 -11.45 5.59
CA ILE A 37 6.31 -10.93 4.28
C ILE A 37 6.37 -12.12 3.32
N HIS A 38 5.83 -11.96 2.13
CA HIS A 38 5.88 -12.93 1.05
C HIS A 38 6.63 -12.38 -0.14
N SER A 39 7.23 -13.26 -0.95
CA SER A 39 7.70 -12.87 -2.26
C SER A 39 7.61 -14.01 -3.28
N THR A 40 7.52 -13.62 -4.56
CA THR A 40 7.48 -14.53 -5.70
C THR A 40 8.07 -13.88 -6.94
N ASN A 41 8.40 -14.67 -7.96
CA ASN A 41 8.71 -14.10 -9.28
C ASN A 41 7.42 -13.64 -10.00
N ALA A 42 7.55 -13.05 -11.18
CA ALA A 42 6.44 -12.44 -11.94
C ALA A 42 5.27 -13.40 -12.28
N VAL A 43 5.47 -14.71 -12.15
CA VAL A 43 4.48 -15.76 -12.52
C VAL A 43 4.05 -16.62 -11.34
N GLY A 44 4.42 -16.23 -10.11
CA GLY A 44 4.02 -16.95 -8.90
C GLY A 44 4.94 -18.14 -8.54
N GLY A 45 6.12 -18.24 -9.14
CA GLY A 45 7.16 -19.22 -8.78
C GLY A 45 8.21 -18.67 -7.81
N ASP A 46 9.13 -19.52 -7.36
CA ASP A 46 10.25 -19.18 -6.45
C ASP A 46 9.77 -18.38 -5.24
N ARG A 47 8.84 -18.98 -4.48
CA ARG A 47 8.17 -18.34 -3.34
C ARG A 47 9.06 -18.36 -2.11
N LYS A 48 9.04 -17.22 -1.39
CA LYS A 48 9.66 -17.07 -0.08
C LYS A 48 8.67 -16.48 0.90
N ARG A 49 8.83 -16.80 2.19
CA ARG A 49 8.04 -16.28 3.28
C ARG A 49 8.91 -16.04 4.51
N TRP A 50 8.73 -14.88 5.12
CA TRP A 50 9.36 -14.51 6.39
C TRP A 50 8.29 -14.13 7.39
N ASN A 51 8.39 -14.68 8.61
CA ASN A 51 7.54 -14.24 9.70
C ASN A 51 8.07 -12.93 10.28
N VAL A 52 7.16 -12.07 10.69
CA VAL A 52 7.49 -10.85 11.44
C VAL A 52 6.85 -10.92 12.84
N PRO A 53 7.40 -10.22 13.85
CA PRO A 53 7.01 -10.43 15.25
C PRO A 53 5.59 -9.95 15.59
N GLU A 54 5.04 -9.02 14.81
CA GLU A 54 3.75 -8.37 15.06
C GLU A 54 3.00 -8.08 13.77
N PRO A 55 1.71 -7.71 13.85
CA PRO A 55 0.96 -7.23 12.69
C PRO A 55 1.72 -6.15 11.94
N ILE A 56 1.80 -6.32 10.62
CA ILE A 56 2.57 -5.45 9.74
C ILE A 56 1.63 -4.57 8.89
N GLY A 57 1.86 -3.26 8.91
CA GLY A 57 1.09 -2.30 8.13
C GLY A 57 1.61 -2.12 6.71
N SER A 58 2.93 -2.01 6.56
CA SER A 58 3.57 -1.80 5.26
C SER A 58 5.06 -2.13 5.30
N MET A 59 5.67 -2.24 4.12
CA MET A 59 7.11 -2.46 3.98
C MET A 59 7.68 -1.75 2.75
N ALA A 60 8.98 -1.48 2.80
CA ALA A 60 9.76 -1.11 1.63
C ALA A 60 11.12 -1.80 1.65
N LEU A 61 11.65 -2.15 0.48
CA LEU A 61 13.03 -2.65 0.37
C LEU A 61 14.02 -1.51 0.59
N ARG A 62 15.17 -1.80 1.20
CA ARG A 62 16.24 -0.83 1.42
C ARG A 62 17.29 -0.91 0.33
N GLU A 63 17.91 0.23 0.02
CA GLU A 63 19.07 0.29 -0.89
C GLU A 63 20.27 -0.54 -0.36
N ARG A 64 20.44 -0.57 0.96
CA ARG A 64 21.55 -1.26 1.66
C ARG A 64 21.24 -2.73 1.98
N GLY A 65 20.12 -3.25 1.47
CA GLY A 65 19.62 -4.60 1.76
C GLY A 65 18.65 -4.63 2.94
N GLY A 66 17.88 -5.74 3.02
CA GLY A 66 16.79 -5.85 3.98
C GLY A 66 15.59 -4.98 3.63
N ALA A 67 14.74 -4.72 4.61
CA ALA A 67 13.55 -3.89 4.47
C ALA A 67 13.40 -2.89 5.62
N ILE A 68 12.58 -1.86 5.39
CA ILE A 68 11.95 -1.05 6.42
C ILE A 68 10.52 -1.55 6.56
N LEU A 69 10.05 -1.69 7.79
CA LEU A 69 8.70 -2.13 8.10
C LEU A 69 8.00 -1.08 8.96
N SER A 70 6.70 -0.89 8.75
CA SER A 70 5.80 -0.33 9.76
C SER A 70 5.09 -1.50 10.45
N LEU A 71 5.49 -1.81 11.68
CA LEU A 71 4.78 -2.76 12.53
C LEU A 71 3.76 -2.01 13.39
N ARG A 72 3.04 -2.73 14.25
CA ARG A 72 1.92 -2.17 15.02
C ARG A 72 2.23 -0.82 15.65
N ASP A 73 3.40 -0.67 16.29
CA ASP A 73 3.76 0.46 17.15
C ASP A 73 4.78 1.44 16.56
N GLY A 74 5.31 1.16 15.35
CA GLY A 74 6.32 2.04 14.77
C GLY A 74 7.13 1.47 13.63
N PHE A 75 8.30 2.03 13.42
CA PHE A 75 9.20 1.68 12.32
C PHE A 75 10.31 0.74 12.77
N TYR A 76 10.63 -0.24 11.90
CA TYR A 76 11.62 -1.29 12.13
C TYR A 76 12.50 -1.49 10.90
N THR A 77 13.77 -1.83 11.10
CA THR A 77 14.56 -2.51 10.06
C THR A 77 14.26 -4.00 10.11
N PHE A 78 14.38 -4.66 8.96
CA PHE A 78 14.23 -6.10 8.84
C PHE A 78 15.34 -6.69 7.97
N ASP A 79 15.94 -7.76 8.45
CA ASP A 79 16.97 -8.51 7.72
C ASP A 79 16.40 -9.82 7.21
N PHE A 80 16.42 -10.03 5.89
CA PHE A 80 15.85 -11.21 5.24
C PHE A 80 16.67 -12.50 5.46
N GLU A 81 17.95 -12.39 5.81
CA GLU A 81 18.80 -13.56 6.03
C GLU A 81 18.56 -14.15 7.42
N SER A 82 18.58 -13.31 8.45
CA SER A 82 18.37 -13.72 9.84
C SER A 82 16.90 -13.75 10.27
N GLY A 83 16.01 -13.04 9.57
CA GLY A 83 14.62 -12.82 9.97
C GLY A 83 14.47 -11.85 11.15
N ALA A 84 15.53 -11.11 11.50
CA ALA A 84 15.52 -10.19 12.65
C ALA A 84 14.85 -8.87 12.29
N ALA A 85 13.91 -8.42 13.15
CA ALA A 85 13.33 -7.08 13.14
C ALA A 85 13.89 -6.26 14.30
N GLN A 86 14.39 -5.05 14.00
CA GLN A 86 14.91 -4.14 15.01
C GLN A 86 14.16 -2.80 14.96
N ARG A 87 13.56 -2.40 16.10
CA ARG A 87 12.81 -1.14 16.20
C ARG A 87 13.75 0.07 16.07
N ILE A 88 13.33 1.02 15.24
CA ILE A 88 13.98 2.32 15.03
C ILE A 88 13.25 3.39 15.82
N HIS A 89 11.93 3.48 15.64
CA HIS A 89 11.06 4.45 16.27
C HIS A 89 9.75 3.84 16.73
N GLU A 90 9.30 4.26 17.90
CA GLU A 90 7.93 4.07 18.37
C GLU A 90 7.11 5.32 18.02
N THR A 91 6.04 5.15 17.26
CA THR A 91 5.21 6.27 16.76
C THR A 91 4.03 6.60 17.66
N GLN A 92 3.68 5.69 18.59
CA GLN A 92 2.42 5.74 19.34
C GLN A 92 2.61 5.26 20.78
N ALA A 93 3.67 5.75 21.44
CA ALA A 93 4.04 5.35 22.81
C ALA A 93 2.86 5.51 23.78
N GLY A 94 2.46 4.38 24.39
CA GLY A 94 1.37 4.35 25.36
C GLY A 94 -0.05 4.41 24.81
N GLU A 95 -0.23 4.52 23.49
CA GLU A 95 -1.55 4.50 22.85
C GLU A 95 -1.87 3.08 22.35
N LEU A 96 -2.99 2.50 22.81
CA LEU A 96 -3.40 1.13 22.43
C LEU A 96 -4.27 1.09 21.17
N ARG A 97 -4.97 2.17 20.86
CA ARG A 97 -5.93 2.23 19.75
C ARG A 97 -5.29 2.40 18.38
N PRO A 98 -4.32 3.32 18.17
CA PRO A 98 -3.70 3.45 16.86
C PRO A 98 -2.77 2.27 16.55
N ARG A 99 -2.71 1.88 15.28
CA ARG A 99 -1.70 0.98 14.71
C ARG A 99 -1.17 1.55 13.40
N MET A 100 0.06 1.21 13.05
CA MET A 100 0.56 1.54 11.72
C MET A 100 -0.22 0.76 10.64
N ASN A 101 -0.37 1.38 9.47
CA ASN A 101 -1.03 0.82 8.30
C ASN A 101 -0.19 1.08 7.05
N ASP A 102 -0.82 1.39 5.93
CA ASP A 102 -0.17 1.46 4.63
C ASP A 102 0.94 2.52 4.56
N GLY A 103 1.93 2.25 3.73
CA GLY A 103 3.10 3.10 3.53
C GLY A 103 3.85 2.76 2.26
N LYS A 104 4.54 3.78 1.71
CA LYS A 104 5.32 3.66 0.48
C LYS A 104 6.51 4.62 0.50
N VAL A 105 7.52 4.35 -0.33
CA VAL A 105 8.70 5.22 -0.48
C VAL A 105 8.40 6.35 -1.46
N ASP A 106 8.79 7.58 -1.11
CA ASP A 106 8.71 8.71 -2.02
C ASP A 106 9.80 8.64 -3.12
N ARG A 107 9.72 9.49 -4.12
CA ARG A 107 10.68 9.48 -5.25
C ARG A 107 12.12 9.81 -4.84
N GLN A 108 12.34 10.32 -3.63
CA GLN A 108 13.66 10.67 -3.07
C GLN A 108 14.23 9.56 -2.17
N GLY A 109 13.45 8.53 -1.83
CA GLY A 109 13.86 7.39 -1.03
C GLY A 109 13.54 7.50 0.46
N ARG A 110 12.58 8.36 0.85
CA ARG A 110 12.05 8.47 2.21
C ARG A 110 10.81 7.58 2.33
N PHE A 111 10.57 6.98 3.50
CA PHE A 111 9.42 6.12 3.71
C PHE A 111 8.28 6.90 4.38
N VAL A 112 7.15 7.00 3.72
CA VAL A 112 5.92 7.63 4.24
C VAL A 112 4.94 6.54 4.59
N ALA A 113 4.50 6.48 5.84
CA ALA A 113 3.52 5.51 6.32
C ALA A 113 2.56 6.17 7.32
N GLY A 114 1.32 5.77 7.27
CA GLY A 114 0.33 6.27 8.19
C GLY A 114 -0.09 5.28 9.24
N SER A 115 -0.81 5.78 10.23
CA SER A 115 -1.49 4.97 11.23
C SER A 115 -3.01 5.13 11.12
N MET A 116 -3.73 4.25 11.79
CA MET A 116 -5.18 4.20 11.79
C MET A 116 -5.71 3.85 13.16
N ASP A 117 -6.95 4.18 13.42
CA ASP A 117 -7.68 3.63 14.56
C ASP A 117 -7.92 2.13 14.35
N PHE A 118 -7.62 1.30 15.36
CA PHE A 118 -7.85 -0.14 15.31
C PHE A 118 -9.34 -0.48 15.09
N GLU A 119 -10.25 0.33 15.64
CA GLU A 119 -11.70 0.19 15.49
C GLU A 119 -12.25 0.86 14.21
N GLU A 120 -11.41 1.56 13.46
CA GLU A 120 -11.77 2.30 12.23
C GLU A 120 -12.90 3.33 12.43
N SER A 121 -13.00 3.91 13.61
CA SER A 121 -14.09 4.81 14.01
C SER A 121 -13.65 6.24 14.29
N ASP A 122 -12.51 6.43 14.95
CA ASP A 122 -12.06 7.74 15.42
C ASP A 122 -10.83 8.25 14.65
N PRO A 123 -10.71 9.58 14.45
CA PRO A 123 -9.63 10.18 13.68
C PRO A 123 -8.35 10.36 14.54
N VAL A 124 -7.84 9.25 15.09
CA VAL A 124 -6.62 9.22 15.93
C VAL A 124 -5.35 8.91 15.16
N GLY A 125 -5.49 8.51 13.89
CA GLY A 125 -4.37 8.18 13.00
C GLY A 125 -3.58 9.41 12.57
N LYS A 126 -2.31 9.16 12.20
CA LYS A 126 -1.31 10.15 11.80
C LYS A 126 -0.59 9.69 10.55
N LEU A 127 -0.05 10.62 9.77
CA LEU A 127 0.82 10.35 8.64
C LEU A 127 2.25 10.75 8.99
N PHE A 128 3.18 9.81 8.88
CA PHE A 128 4.58 10.01 9.23
C PHE A 128 5.48 9.88 7.99
N ARG A 129 6.61 10.57 8.02
CA ARG A 129 7.73 10.38 7.12
C ARG A 129 8.96 9.96 7.93
N LEU A 130 9.56 8.85 7.53
CA LEU A 130 10.86 8.40 7.98
C LEU A 130 11.90 8.82 6.93
N ASP A 131 12.82 9.71 7.30
CA ASP A 131 13.88 10.21 6.44
C ASP A 131 15.03 9.21 6.30
N THR A 132 15.93 9.46 5.36
CA THR A 132 17.05 8.55 5.05
C THR A 132 18.13 8.51 6.15
N ASP A 133 18.12 9.49 7.06
CA ASP A 133 18.91 9.51 8.29
C ASP A 133 18.20 8.84 9.48
N LEU A 134 17.05 8.23 9.22
CA LEU A 134 16.16 7.58 10.19
C LEU A 134 15.43 8.56 11.12
N SER A 135 15.48 9.86 10.90
CA SER A 135 14.63 10.81 11.65
C SER A 135 13.16 10.67 11.21
N ILE A 136 12.23 10.92 12.16
CA ILE A 136 10.80 10.82 11.92
C ILE A 136 10.13 12.19 11.97
N HIS A 137 9.19 12.44 11.06
CA HIS A 137 8.43 13.68 10.96
C HIS A 137 6.95 13.40 10.84
N LEU A 138 6.14 14.15 11.58
CA LEU A 138 4.69 14.16 11.41
C LEU A 138 4.33 15.02 10.19
N LEU A 139 3.60 14.46 9.25
CA LEU A 139 3.13 15.17 8.05
C LEU A 139 1.70 15.66 8.21
N ASP A 140 0.80 14.82 8.74
CA ASP A 140 -0.62 15.14 8.95
C ASP A 140 -1.20 14.27 10.08
N ASP A 141 -2.37 14.65 10.60
CA ASP A 141 -3.09 13.95 11.66
C ASP A 141 -4.60 13.96 11.43
N GLY A 142 -5.33 13.43 12.40
CA GLY A 142 -6.79 13.37 12.34
C GLY A 142 -7.29 12.39 11.27
N ILE A 143 -6.59 11.30 11.05
CA ILE A 143 -6.88 10.24 10.06
C ILE A 143 -7.65 9.12 10.75
N ILE A 144 -8.69 8.58 10.10
CA ILE A 144 -9.41 7.40 10.59
C ILE A 144 -8.68 6.13 10.15
N CYS A 145 -8.44 5.98 8.85
CA CYS A 145 -7.80 4.79 8.29
C CYS A 145 -6.89 5.19 7.11
N SER A 146 -5.59 5.19 7.37
CA SER A 146 -4.52 5.58 6.45
C SER A 146 -4.28 4.55 5.37
N ASN A 147 -4.42 4.92 4.09
CA ASN A 147 -4.21 4.02 2.96
C ASN A 147 -3.61 4.72 1.73
N GLY A 148 -3.10 3.94 0.79
CA GLY A 148 -2.72 4.29 -0.56
C GLY A 148 -1.79 5.48 -0.75
N PRO A 149 -0.74 5.71 0.06
CA PRO A 149 0.20 6.79 -0.23
C PRO A 149 0.90 6.53 -1.57
N CYS A 150 0.79 7.49 -2.49
CA CYS A 150 1.47 7.42 -3.79
C CYS A 150 1.72 8.82 -4.35
N TRP A 151 2.64 8.93 -5.30
CA TRP A 151 3.08 10.24 -5.82
C TRP A 151 2.87 10.35 -7.32
N SER A 152 2.58 11.57 -7.76
CA SER A 152 2.65 11.92 -9.17
C SER A 152 4.03 11.56 -9.77
N PRO A 153 4.14 11.41 -11.12
CA PRO A 153 5.41 11.03 -11.75
C PRO A 153 6.56 11.99 -11.43
N ASP A 154 6.28 13.30 -11.29
CA ASP A 154 7.25 14.32 -10.91
C ASP A 154 7.52 14.40 -9.40
N GLY A 155 6.81 13.60 -8.59
CA GLY A 155 6.92 13.54 -7.13
C GLY A 155 6.38 14.75 -6.38
N ARG A 156 5.71 15.70 -7.05
CA ARG A 156 5.27 16.97 -6.44
C ARG A 156 3.88 16.94 -5.84
N THR A 157 3.11 15.89 -6.11
CA THR A 157 1.80 15.66 -5.50
C THR A 157 1.84 14.33 -4.76
N LEU A 158 1.53 14.35 -3.47
CA LEU A 158 1.22 13.14 -2.69
C LEU A 158 -0.29 12.93 -2.74
N TYR A 159 -0.72 11.75 -3.15
CA TYR A 159 -2.07 11.25 -2.98
C TYR A 159 -2.13 10.34 -1.76
N PHE A 160 -3.22 10.40 -1.02
CA PHE A 160 -3.36 9.68 0.24
C PHE A 160 -4.84 9.42 0.55
N ALA A 161 -5.20 8.17 0.79
CA ALA A 161 -6.57 7.79 1.12
C ALA A 161 -6.81 7.80 2.64
N ASP A 162 -7.90 8.41 3.07
CA ASP A 162 -8.52 8.16 4.36
C ASP A 162 -9.79 7.34 4.13
N THR A 163 -9.67 6.03 4.28
CA THR A 163 -10.74 5.07 4.01
C THR A 163 -11.99 5.37 4.83
N GLY A 164 -11.81 5.69 6.13
CA GLY A 164 -12.91 6.02 7.03
C GLY A 164 -13.66 7.30 6.63
N LYS A 165 -12.96 8.28 6.07
CA LYS A 165 -13.55 9.50 5.53
C LYS A 165 -14.03 9.37 4.09
N ARG A 166 -13.84 8.21 3.44
CA ARG A 166 -14.26 7.93 2.06
C ARG A 166 -13.67 8.92 1.06
N VAL A 167 -12.40 9.29 1.19
CA VAL A 167 -11.76 10.32 0.39
C VAL A 167 -10.32 9.95 0.04
N ILE A 168 -9.90 10.36 -1.15
CA ILE A 168 -8.47 10.46 -1.50
C ILE A 168 -8.13 11.95 -1.45
N TRP A 169 -7.14 12.30 -0.63
CA TRP A 169 -6.56 13.63 -0.52
C TRP A 169 -5.43 13.80 -1.54
N ALA A 170 -5.18 15.02 -1.96
CA ALA A 170 -3.95 15.44 -2.63
C ALA A 170 -3.27 16.54 -1.80
N TYR A 171 -1.94 16.46 -1.73
CA TYR A 171 -1.09 17.45 -1.07
C TYR A 171 -0.05 17.97 -2.06
N ASP A 172 0.29 19.24 -1.98
CA ASP A 172 1.53 19.71 -2.56
C ASP A 172 2.69 19.12 -1.76
N TYR A 173 3.57 18.39 -2.44
CA TYR A 173 4.70 17.70 -1.83
C TYR A 173 6.01 18.39 -2.24
N ASP A 174 6.78 18.83 -1.24
CA ASP A 174 8.09 19.40 -1.45
C ASP A 174 9.13 18.27 -1.60
N THR A 175 9.62 18.06 -2.81
CA THR A 175 10.56 16.96 -3.10
C THR A 175 11.91 17.12 -2.40
N VAL A 176 12.30 18.34 -2.00
CA VAL A 176 13.57 18.58 -1.28
C VAL A 176 13.44 18.22 0.20
N THR A 177 12.39 18.76 0.85
CA THR A 177 12.19 18.58 2.29
C THR A 177 11.28 17.41 2.66
N GLY A 178 10.46 16.91 1.73
CA GLY A 178 9.44 15.88 1.99
C GLY A 178 8.24 16.38 2.80
N ASN A 179 8.09 17.70 2.96
CA ASN A 179 6.95 18.28 3.66
C ASN A 179 5.73 18.38 2.76
N VAL A 180 4.56 18.31 3.39
CA VAL A 180 3.26 18.44 2.72
C VAL A 180 2.60 19.79 3.04
N ARG A 181 1.78 20.28 2.11
CA ARG A 181 0.95 21.48 2.30
C ARG A 181 -0.27 21.42 1.39
N SER A 182 -1.19 22.36 1.57
CA SER A 182 -2.34 22.54 0.67
C SER A 182 -3.20 21.28 0.52
N ARG A 183 -3.51 20.58 1.63
CA ARG A 183 -4.41 19.43 1.60
C ARG A 183 -5.72 19.78 0.91
N ARG A 184 -6.12 19.02 -0.09
CA ARG A 184 -7.35 19.19 -0.85
C ARG A 184 -7.94 17.84 -1.23
N VAL A 185 -9.25 17.79 -1.44
CA VAL A 185 -9.91 16.59 -1.95
C VAL A 185 -9.43 16.37 -3.40
N PHE A 186 -8.86 15.18 -3.66
CA PHE A 186 -8.60 14.72 -5.02
C PHE A 186 -9.85 14.07 -5.59
N THR A 187 -10.45 13.12 -4.86
CA THR A 187 -11.72 12.50 -5.24
C THR A 187 -12.45 11.98 -4.01
N SER A 188 -13.79 11.91 -4.09
CA SER A 188 -14.66 11.40 -3.02
C SER A 188 -15.28 10.07 -3.41
N PHE A 189 -15.36 9.15 -2.44
CA PHE A 189 -16.00 7.84 -2.57
C PHE A 189 -17.42 7.80 -1.96
N GLU A 190 -18.02 8.93 -1.63
CA GLU A 190 -19.40 8.98 -1.09
C GLU A 190 -20.43 8.31 -2.01
N ASN A 191 -20.27 8.50 -3.32
CA ASN A 191 -21.14 7.90 -4.34
C ASN A 191 -20.59 6.60 -4.95
N GLN A 192 -19.48 6.07 -4.41
CA GLN A 192 -18.90 4.80 -4.84
C GLN A 192 -19.48 3.64 -4.04
N ARG A 193 -19.37 2.41 -4.58
CA ARG A 193 -19.93 1.19 -3.97
C ARG A 193 -19.14 0.73 -2.74
N GLY A 194 -17.83 0.92 -2.76
CA GLY A 194 -16.89 0.54 -1.72
C GLY A 194 -16.17 1.74 -1.12
N LEU A 195 -14.96 1.50 -0.62
CA LEU A 195 -14.12 2.49 0.05
C LEU A 195 -12.76 2.57 -0.65
N PRO A 196 -12.08 3.73 -0.64
CA PRO A 196 -10.71 3.81 -1.15
C PRO A 196 -9.76 3.05 -0.22
N ASP A 197 -8.84 2.28 -0.80
CA ASP A 197 -7.84 1.50 -0.08
C ASP A 197 -6.47 1.73 -0.73
N GLY A 198 -5.64 0.70 -0.90
CA GLY A 198 -4.34 0.84 -1.53
C GLY A 198 -4.38 1.50 -2.91
N ALA A 199 -3.36 2.29 -3.23
CA ALA A 199 -3.30 3.05 -4.48
C ALA A 199 -1.88 3.10 -5.06
N THR A 200 -1.80 3.39 -6.36
CA THR A 200 -0.54 3.69 -7.07
C THR A 200 -0.79 4.66 -8.21
N VAL A 201 0.28 5.16 -8.83
CA VAL A 201 0.19 6.07 -9.99
C VAL A 201 0.84 5.40 -11.19
N ASP A 202 0.20 5.49 -12.37
CA ASP A 202 0.80 5.01 -13.61
C ASP A 202 1.69 6.05 -14.28
N ALA A 203 2.40 5.64 -15.34
CA ALA A 203 3.35 6.50 -16.05
C ALA A 203 2.69 7.70 -16.78
N GLU A 204 1.37 7.64 -16.98
CA GLU A 204 0.60 8.75 -17.55
C GLU A 204 0.14 9.75 -16.47
N GLY A 205 0.41 9.47 -15.18
CA GLY A 205 0.06 10.32 -14.05
C GLY A 205 -1.35 10.10 -13.50
N TYR A 206 -2.01 9.02 -13.92
CA TYR A 206 -3.33 8.64 -13.42
C TYR A 206 -3.20 7.86 -12.11
N VAL A 207 -4.09 8.13 -11.18
CA VAL A 207 -4.16 7.44 -9.89
C VAL A 207 -5.02 6.19 -10.03
N TRP A 208 -4.47 5.04 -9.68
CA TRP A 208 -5.19 3.78 -9.52
C TRP A 208 -5.46 3.52 -8.04
N SER A 209 -6.71 3.35 -7.67
CA SER A 209 -7.10 2.96 -6.31
C SER A 209 -7.93 1.68 -6.33
N VAL A 210 -7.64 0.81 -5.39
CA VAL A 210 -8.56 -0.28 -5.08
C VAL A 210 -9.81 0.30 -4.42
N GLU A 211 -10.95 -0.17 -4.85
CA GLU A 211 -12.22 0.06 -4.16
C GLU A 211 -12.58 -1.20 -3.38
N VAL A 212 -12.14 -1.26 -2.11
CA VAL A 212 -12.40 -2.41 -1.24
C VAL A 212 -13.89 -2.61 -1.01
N TYR A 213 -14.31 -3.87 -0.86
CA TYR A 213 -15.70 -4.32 -0.71
C TYR A 213 -16.58 -4.22 -1.96
N SER A 214 -16.03 -3.83 -3.10
CA SER A 214 -16.76 -3.74 -4.37
C SER A 214 -16.15 -4.56 -5.50
N GLY A 215 -14.92 -5.06 -5.31
CA GLY A 215 -14.20 -5.81 -6.33
C GLY A 215 -13.86 -4.98 -7.55
N ARG A 216 -13.41 -3.74 -7.36
CA ARG A 216 -13.07 -2.83 -8.46
C ARG A 216 -11.71 -2.17 -8.27
N LEU A 217 -10.99 -2.01 -9.36
CA LEU A 217 -9.88 -1.08 -9.47
C LEU A 217 -10.40 0.14 -10.23
N ILE A 218 -10.21 1.32 -9.68
CA ILE A 218 -10.65 2.57 -10.31
C ILE A 218 -9.42 3.37 -10.72
N ARG A 219 -9.37 3.77 -11.98
CA ARG A 219 -8.37 4.70 -12.52
C ARG A 219 -8.98 6.09 -12.57
N PHE A 220 -8.31 7.05 -11.95
CA PHE A 220 -8.69 8.46 -11.96
C PHE A 220 -7.69 9.27 -12.77
N ASP A 221 -8.18 10.20 -13.58
CA ASP A 221 -7.32 11.16 -14.25
C ASP A 221 -6.67 12.14 -13.24
N PRO A 222 -5.68 12.95 -13.64
CA PRO A 222 -5.02 13.89 -12.73
C PRO A 222 -5.95 14.94 -12.08
N SER A 223 -7.19 15.08 -12.56
CA SER A 223 -8.21 15.97 -11.98
C SER A 223 -9.13 15.25 -10.97
N GLY A 224 -8.95 13.93 -10.77
CA GLY A 224 -9.76 13.10 -9.86
C GLY A 224 -11.05 12.57 -10.46
N VAL A 225 -11.23 12.68 -11.79
CA VAL A 225 -12.38 12.13 -12.50
C VAL A 225 -12.11 10.68 -12.89
N VAL A 226 -13.13 9.81 -12.76
CA VAL A 226 -13.02 8.39 -13.14
C VAL A 226 -12.76 8.27 -14.66
N ASP A 227 -11.63 7.68 -15.02
CA ASP A 227 -11.26 7.32 -16.39
C ASP A 227 -11.73 5.90 -16.73
N ARG A 228 -11.46 4.95 -15.83
CA ARG A 228 -11.70 3.52 -16.08
C ARG A 228 -12.00 2.76 -14.81
N ILE A 229 -12.82 1.72 -14.93
CA ILE A 229 -13.10 0.75 -13.87
C ILE A 229 -12.79 -0.64 -14.39
N VAL A 230 -12.05 -1.43 -13.59
CA VAL A 230 -11.71 -2.82 -13.87
C VAL A 230 -12.33 -3.70 -12.78
N GLY A 231 -13.17 -4.66 -13.17
CA GLY A 231 -13.76 -5.63 -12.25
C GLY A 231 -12.76 -6.71 -11.83
N MET A 232 -12.75 -7.06 -10.55
CA MET A 232 -11.94 -8.13 -9.96
C MET A 232 -12.81 -9.33 -9.61
N PRO A 233 -12.24 -10.55 -9.54
CA PRO A 233 -13.00 -11.77 -9.21
C PRO A 233 -13.47 -11.83 -7.75
N VAL A 234 -12.91 -11.00 -6.87
CA VAL A 234 -13.25 -10.93 -5.45
C VAL A 234 -13.59 -9.50 -5.03
N ASN A 235 -14.53 -9.33 -4.10
CA ASN A 235 -14.90 -8.02 -3.56
C ASN A 235 -13.90 -7.48 -2.54
N SER A 236 -13.05 -8.35 -2.00
CA SER A 236 -12.13 -8.08 -0.91
C SER A 236 -10.73 -7.65 -1.35
N THR A 237 -10.59 -7.05 -2.54
CA THR A 237 -9.31 -6.46 -2.98
C THR A 237 -8.89 -5.34 -2.03
N THR A 238 -7.58 -5.23 -1.77
CA THR A 238 -7.02 -4.31 -0.75
C THR A 238 -6.03 -3.32 -1.32
N SER A 239 -5.03 -3.76 -2.07
CA SER A 239 -4.00 -2.86 -2.62
C SER A 239 -3.54 -3.28 -4.01
N LEU A 240 -2.79 -2.41 -4.70
CA LEU A 240 -2.23 -2.71 -6.02
C LEU A 240 -0.90 -2.02 -6.28
N ILE A 241 -0.08 -2.65 -7.14
CA ILE A 241 1.15 -2.09 -7.67
C ILE A 241 1.36 -2.56 -9.11
N PHE A 242 1.98 -1.73 -9.94
CA PHE A 242 2.47 -2.15 -11.25
C PHE A 242 3.82 -2.83 -11.13
N GLY A 243 4.00 -3.92 -11.87
CA GLY A 243 5.22 -4.70 -11.90
C GLY A 243 5.35 -5.52 -13.18
N GLY A 244 6.22 -6.53 -13.15
CA GLY A 244 6.66 -7.25 -14.32
C GLY A 244 7.82 -6.56 -15.03
N PRO A 245 8.47 -7.22 -15.99
CA PRO A 245 9.65 -6.67 -16.66
C PRO A 245 9.42 -5.31 -17.32
N ASP A 246 8.20 -5.06 -17.80
CA ASP A 246 7.79 -3.83 -18.50
C ASP A 246 6.90 -2.91 -17.64
N LEU A 247 6.68 -3.24 -16.35
CA LEU A 247 5.78 -2.55 -15.43
C LEU A 247 4.32 -2.45 -15.96
N ASP A 248 3.88 -3.41 -16.75
CA ASP A 248 2.57 -3.44 -17.40
C ASP A 248 1.57 -4.44 -16.78
N ILE A 249 1.96 -5.08 -15.68
CA ILE A 249 1.16 -6.01 -14.89
C ILE A 249 0.74 -5.32 -13.60
N ALA A 250 -0.55 -5.19 -13.33
CA ALA A 250 -1.00 -4.77 -12.00
C ALA A 250 -1.12 -6.01 -11.09
N TYR A 251 -0.32 -6.07 -10.03
CA TYR A 251 -0.47 -7.05 -8.95
C TYR A 251 -1.42 -6.49 -7.89
N VAL A 252 -2.43 -7.28 -7.56
CA VAL A 252 -3.53 -6.86 -6.67
C VAL A 252 -3.64 -7.83 -5.52
N THR A 253 -3.55 -7.34 -4.30
CA THR A 253 -3.77 -8.11 -3.07
C THR A 253 -5.24 -8.16 -2.69
N SER A 254 -5.60 -9.12 -1.86
CA SER A 254 -6.95 -9.24 -1.31
C SER A 254 -6.93 -9.88 0.09
N MET A 255 -8.06 -9.84 0.80
CA MET A 255 -8.20 -10.41 2.13
C MET A 255 -9.21 -11.56 2.16
N ALA A 256 -8.89 -12.62 2.91
CA ALA A 256 -9.82 -13.71 3.25
C ALA A 256 -10.53 -13.49 4.59
N ARG A 257 -9.95 -12.68 5.48
CA ARG A 257 -10.49 -12.40 6.80
C ARG A 257 -11.83 -11.65 6.71
N PRO A 258 -12.85 -12.07 7.47
CA PRO A 258 -14.05 -11.26 7.63
C PRO A 258 -13.73 -9.91 8.28
N HIS A 259 -14.34 -8.84 7.79
CA HIS A 259 -14.25 -7.51 8.39
C HIS A 259 -15.64 -7.05 8.84
N GLY A 260 -15.83 -6.90 10.16
CA GLY A 260 -17.14 -6.61 10.75
C GLY A 260 -18.16 -7.68 10.36
N TYR A 261 -19.30 -7.27 9.78
CA TYR A 261 -20.36 -8.18 9.28
C TYR A 261 -20.14 -8.62 7.82
N ARG A 262 -19.03 -8.23 7.18
CA ARG A 262 -18.73 -8.55 5.79
C ARG A 262 -17.94 -9.84 5.73
N TYR A 263 -18.55 -10.88 5.19
CA TYR A 263 -17.92 -12.18 4.94
C TYR A 263 -17.56 -12.27 3.47
N HIS A 264 -16.31 -12.59 3.19
CA HIS A 264 -15.86 -12.88 1.83
C HIS A 264 -16.23 -14.33 1.51
N ARG A 265 -17.15 -14.52 0.58
CA ARG A 265 -17.65 -15.84 0.16
C ARG A 265 -16.95 -16.34 -1.10
N GLU A 266 -16.21 -15.48 -1.74
CA GLU A 266 -15.48 -15.79 -2.95
C GLU A 266 -14.33 -16.74 -2.62
N ARG A 267 -14.21 -17.82 -3.41
CA ARG A 267 -13.21 -18.86 -3.20
C ARG A 267 -11.77 -18.34 -3.28
N GLU A 268 -11.56 -17.31 -4.09
CA GLU A 268 -10.26 -16.69 -4.35
C GLU A 268 -9.97 -15.50 -3.40
N ALA A 269 -10.80 -15.24 -2.39
CA ALA A 269 -10.55 -14.18 -1.40
C ALA A 269 -9.25 -14.47 -0.63
N GLY A 270 -8.40 -13.44 -0.46
CA GLY A 270 -7.08 -13.54 0.16
C GLY A 270 -5.93 -13.88 -0.80
N PHE A 271 -6.23 -14.24 -2.06
CA PHE A 271 -5.18 -14.47 -3.04
C PHE A 271 -4.64 -13.16 -3.63
N VAL A 272 -3.43 -13.24 -4.19
CA VAL A 272 -2.81 -12.16 -4.97
C VAL A 272 -3.03 -12.44 -6.45
N PHE A 273 -3.46 -11.41 -7.18
CA PHE A 273 -3.78 -11.48 -8.60
C PHE A 273 -2.79 -10.70 -9.45
N ALA A 274 -2.50 -11.20 -10.64
CA ALA A 274 -1.84 -10.48 -11.72
C ALA A 274 -2.88 -10.07 -12.78
N VAL A 275 -3.05 -8.78 -13.01
CA VAL A 275 -3.96 -8.21 -14.01
C VAL A 275 -3.14 -7.73 -15.18
N ARG A 276 -3.32 -8.38 -16.34
CA ARG A 276 -2.58 -8.09 -17.58
C ARG A 276 -3.50 -7.48 -18.64
N GLY A 277 -2.89 -6.72 -19.55
CA GLY A 277 -3.63 -6.15 -20.67
C GLY A 277 -4.40 -4.87 -20.34
N LEU A 278 -3.98 -4.14 -19.33
CA LEU A 278 -4.55 -2.83 -18.95
C LEU A 278 -4.21 -1.73 -19.99
N GLY A 279 -3.14 -1.91 -20.79
CA GLY A 279 -2.73 -0.93 -21.81
C GLY A 279 -2.02 0.29 -21.25
N VAL A 280 -1.57 0.23 -20.00
CA VAL A 280 -0.80 1.26 -19.30
C VAL A 280 0.39 0.63 -18.61
N ARG A 281 1.37 1.44 -18.21
CA ARG A 281 2.53 1.02 -17.44
C ARG A 281 2.60 1.80 -16.14
N GLY A 282 3.16 1.15 -15.11
CA GLY A 282 3.50 1.82 -13.85
C GLY A 282 4.81 2.58 -13.92
N ILE A 283 5.20 3.07 -12.77
CA ILE A 283 6.50 3.71 -12.51
C ILE A 283 7.22 2.83 -11.49
N GLU A 284 8.54 2.68 -11.65
CA GLU A 284 9.37 2.00 -10.66
C GLU A 284 9.20 2.64 -9.28
N GLU A 285 8.92 1.83 -8.27
CA GLU A 285 8.91 2.30 -6.89
C GLU A 285 10.33 2.28 -6.32
N PRO A 286 10.78 3.42 -5.73
CA PRO A 286 12.14 3.48 -5.21
C PRO A 286 12.33 2.60 -3.98
N ARG A 287 13.57 2.23 -3.71
CA ARG A 287 13.96 1.65 -2.43
C ARG A 287 14.21 2.74 -1.39
N PHE A 288 13.97 2.44 -0.12
CA PHE A 288 14.32 3.30 1.00
C PHE A 288 15.84 3.48 1.09
N LYS A 289 16.31 4.72 1.19
CA LYS A 289 17.74 5.06 1.12
C LYS A 289 18.44 5.19 2.49
N GLY A 290 17.71 4.89 3.57
CA GLY A 290 18.27 4.87 4.93
C GLY A 290 18.77 3.51 5.39
#